data_9ccc14112f4e95d33360cd9a70bfcdf4
#
_entry.id   9ccc14112f4e95d33360cd9a70bfcdf4
#
_cell.length_a   1.000
_cell.length_b   1.000
_cell.length_c   1.000
_cell.angle_alpha   90.00
_cell.angle_beta   90.00
_cell.angle_gamma   90.00
#
_symmetry.space_group_name_H-M   'P 1'
#
loop_
_entity.id
_entity.type
_entity.pdbx_description
1 polymer ?
#
loop_
_entity_poly.entity_id
_entity_poly.type
_entity_poly.pdbx_seq_one_letter_code
_entity_poly.pdbx_strand_id
1 'polypeptide(L)'
;MGRSDKLVKNISFIVIGNIGSKLMGFFMLPFYTNWLSPADYGTTDLLIVYANLLLNVVACDMSDAIYIYPVGATKQKVCNYYSTGFIFQFLCSIICLFVFWGISYLSMKNIFIDNIWFIYGILISNVFQKYTQDFCRGINQMSVFSFTGIVQTITTTLLSFLLIPTQGVYGFVLATIGANIATALFTFFYSNSYKYLSINDWDKEALTEMLRFSIPLIPTSILWWLISGLNRPLLEDYVGLFALGLMAVAGKLPGIMNLIFNFFQQAWIVTVVEEYKKLDFAIYYNKMFQMIM
;
A
#
# COMPACT_ATOMS: atom_id res chain seq x y z
N MET A 1 15.63 0.30 -28.23
CA MET A 1 15.18 -0.52 -27.11
C MET A 1 13.84 -1.14 -27.49
N GLY A 2 13.77 -2.45 -27.56
CA GLY A 2 12.54 -3.17 -27.89
C GLY A 2 11.48 -3.02 -26.79
N ARG A 3 10.21 -3.30 -27.11
CA ARG A 3 9.13 -3.28 -26.10
C ARG A 3 9.42 -4.25 -24.94
N SER A 4 10.04 -5.40 -25.22
CA SER A 4 10.46 -6.39 -24.22
C SER A 4 11.57 -5.87 -23.30
N ASP A 5 12.57 -5.15 -23.81
CA ASP A 5 13.65 -4.58 -22.99
C ASP A 5 13.12 -3.57 -21.97
N LYS A 6 12.13 -2.76 -22.39
CA LYS A 6 11.49 -1.78 -21.51
C LYS A 6 10.66 -2.47 -20.42
N LEU A 7 9.98 -3.56 -20.77
CA LEU A 7 9.19 -4.36 -19.84
C LEU A 7 10.09 -5.04 -18.80
N VAL A 8 11.15 -5.73 -19.24
CA VAL A 8 12.13 -6.39 -18.35
C VAL A 8 12.78 -5.38 -17.42
N LYS A 9 13.19 -4.23 -17.94
CA LYS A 9 13.77 -3.15 -17.12
C LYS A 9 12.80 -2.64 -16.05
N ASN A 10 11.53 -2.42 -16.40
CA ASN A 10 10.51 -1.96 -15.46
C ASN A 10 10.23 -3.01 -14.38
N ILE A 11 10.13 -4.29 -14.75
CA ILE A 11 9.96 -5.40 -13.80
C ILE A 11 11.17 -5.49 -12.87
N SER A 12 12.40 -5.40 -13.40
CA SER A 12 13.60 -5.44 -12.57
C SER A 12 13.63 -4.32 -11.54
N PHE A 13 13.22 -3.10 -11.88
CA PHE A 13 13.11 -2.01 -10.92
C PHE A 13 12.07 -2.27 -9.83
N ILE A 14 10.89 -2.78 -10.21
CA ILE A 14 9.82 -3.11 -9.25
C ILE A 14 10.28 -4.21 -8.29
N VAL A 15 10.93 -5.24 -8.83
CA VAL A 15 11.45 -6.38 -8.04
C VAL A 15 12.51 -5.92 -7.05
N ILE A 16 13.49 -5.15 -7.49
CA ILE A 16 14.58 -4.64 -6.62
C ILE A 16 14.03 -3.73 -5.51
N GLY A 17 13.14 -2.81 -5.84
CA GLY A 17 12.50 -1.92 -4.87
C GLY A 17 11.66 -2.68 -3.83
N ASN A 18 10.90 -3.69 -4.26
CA ASN A 18 10.07 -4.51 -3.37
C ASN A 18 10.88 -5.47 -2.50
N ILE A 19 11.95 -6.09 -3.03
CA ILE A 19 12.83 -6.98 -2.26
C ILE A 19 13.44 -6.22 -1.09
N GLY A 20 14.04 -5.06 -1.37
CA GLY A 20 14.71 -4.25 -0.34
C GLY A 20 13.78 -3.89 0.82
N SER A 21 12.58 -3.39 0.51
CA SER A 21 11.62 -2.97 1.54
C SER A 21 11.08 -4.13 2.37
N LYS A 22 10.79 -5.27 1.76
CA LYS A 22 10.24 -6.42 2.48
C LYS A 22 11.29 -7.18 3.29
N LEU A 23 12.52 -7.31 2.78
CA LEU A 23 13.63 -7.86 3.54
C LEU A 23 13.96 -7.00 4.77
N MET A 24 13.92 -5.66 4.62
CA MET A 24 14.17 -4.78 5.75
C MET A 24 13.11 -4.92 6.85
N GLY A 25 11.83 -5.09 6.47
CA GLY A 25 10.75 -5.41 7.42
C GLY A 25 11.02 -6.69 8.22
N PHE A 26 11.67 -7.68 7.61
CA PHE A 26 12.13 -8.90 8.30
C PHE A 26 13.35 -8.62 9.19
N PHE A 27 14.34 -7.88 8.71
CA PHE A 27 15.50 -7.50 9.52
C PHE A 27 15.16 -6.64 10.73
N MET A 28 14.09 -5.86 10.64
CA MET A 28 13.60 -5.06 11.76
C MET A 28 12.86 -5.87 12.83
N LEU A 29 12.44 -7.10 12.52
CA LEU A 29 11.64 -7.92 13.42
C LEU A 29 12.31 -8.18 14.78
N PRO A 30 13.60 -8.56 14.87
CA PRO A 30 14.28 -8.74 16.15
C PRO A 30 14.31 -7.46 17.00
N PHE A 31 14.43 -6.30 16.38
CA PHE A 31 14.41 -5.02 17.08
C PHE A 31 13.00 -4.72 17.63
N TYR A 32 11.97 -4.90 16.80
CA TYR A 32 10.59 -4.71 17.24
C TYR A 32 10.22 -5.64 18.41
N THR A 33 10.61 -6.91 18.36
CA THR A 33 10.34 -7.87 19.44
C THR A 33 11.15 -7.62 20.70
N ASN A 34 12.25 -6.89 20.60
CA ASN A 34 13.05 -6.46 21.77
C ASN A 34 12.49 -5.18 22.42
N TRP A 35 11.91 -4.28 21.63
CA TRP A 35 11.41 -3.00 22.12
C TRP A 35 9.93 -3.03 22.54
N LEU A 36 9.14 -3.91 21.92
CA LEU A 36 7.70 -4.02 22.14
C LEU A 36 7.38 -5.36 22.81
N SER A 37 6.48 -5.34 23.79
CA SER A 37 5.89 -6.58 24.29
C SER A 37 5.05 -7.26 23.21
N PRO A 38 4.77 -8.57 23.30
CA PRO A 38 3.87 -9.24 22.37
C PRO A 38 2.50 -8.56 22.27
N ALA A 39 1.92 -8.06 23.39
CA ALA A 39 0.66 -7.34 23.38
C ALA A 39 0.76 -5.99 22.65
N ASP A 40 1.85 -5.24 22.84
CA ASP A 40 2.09 -3.98 22.11
C ASP A 40 2.23 -4.21 20.62
N TYR A 41 2.97 -5.27 20.23
CA TYR A 41 3.11 -5.63 18.83
C TYR A 41 1.77 -6.07 18.22
N GLY A 42 0.95 -6.81 18.97
CA GLY A 42 -0.42 -7.14 18.58
C GLY A 42 -1.28 -5.90 18.36
N THR A 43 -1.19 -4.93 19.26
CA THR A 43 -1.88 -3.63 19.11
C THR A 43 -1.45 -2.93 17.83
N THR A 44 -0.16 -2.81 17.56
CA THR A 44 0.34 -2.14 16.34
C THR A 44 -0.14 -2.84 15.05
N ASP A 45 -0.12 -4.18 15.02
CA ASP A 45 -0.59 -4.97 13.87
C ASP A 45 -2.10 -4.74 13.64
N LEU A 46 -2.88 -4.71 14.72
CA LEU A 46 -4.32 -4.49 14.66
C LEU A 46 -4.67 -3.08 14.14
N LEU A 47 -3.97 -2.04 14.60
CA LEU A 47 -4.17 -0.67 14.11
C LEU A 47 -3.90 -0.54 12.60
N ILE A 48 -2.83 -1.21 12.11
CA ILE A 48 -2.52 -1.25 10.68
C ILE A 48 -3.61 -2.00 9.90
N VAL A 49 -4.12 -3.10 10.44
CA VAL A 49 -5.18 -3.90 9.80
C VAL A 49 -6.47 -3.09 9.67
N TYR A 50 -6.87 -2.35 10.71
CA TYR A 50 -8.03 -1.45 10.65
C TYR A 50 -7.83 -0.30 9.65
N ALA A 51 -6.65 0.32 9.65
CA ALA A 51 -6.34 1.37 8.68
C ALA A 51 -6.39 0.86 7.23
N ASN A 52 -5.90 -0.36 6.98
CA ASN A 52 -5.93 -0.98 5.65
C ASN A 52 -7.35 -1.37 5.20
N LEU A 53 -8.24 -1.79 6.12
CA LEU A 53 -9.64 -2.00 5.81
C LEU A 53 -10.29 -0.73 5.27
N LEU A 54 -10.09 0.35 6.00
CA LEU A 54 -10.73 1.63 5.71
C LEU A 54 -10.10 2.34 4.50
N LEU A 55 -8.84 2.01 4.17
CA LEU A 55 -8.09 2.64 3.08
C LEU A 55 -8.87 2.65 1.76
N ASN A 56 -9.27 1.48 1.30
CA ASN A 56 -9.91 1.34 0.00
C ASN A 56 -11.35 1.91 0.00
N VAL A 57 -12.04 1.86 1.14
CA VAL A 57 -13.38 2.44 1.30
C VAL A 57 -13.31 3.97 1.29
N VAL A 58 -12.43 4.56 2.11
CA VAL A 58 -12.28 6.02 2.23
C VAL A 58 -11.68 6.63 0.98
N ALA A 59 -10.69 5.95 0.39
CA ALA A 59 -10.08 6.37 -0.86
C ALA A 59 -10.95 6.06 -2.09
N CYS A 60 -12.05 5.31 -1.96
CA CYS A 60 -12.86 4.83 -3.07
C CYS A 60 -12.02 4.15 -4.17
N ASP A 61 -10.97 3.43 -3.81
CA ASP A 61 -9.97 2.83 -4.74
C ASP A 61 -9.46 3.80 -5.84
N MET A 62 -9.49 5.12 -5.55
CA MET A 62 -9.08 6.18 -6.49
C MET A 62 -7.63 6.05 -6.95
N SER A 63 -6.79 5.41 -6.14
CA SER A 63 -5.40 5.11 -6.48
C SER A 63 -5.29 4.19 -7.71
N ASP A 64 -6.20 3.24 -7.87
CA ASP A 64 -6.22 2.36 -9.04
C ASP A 64 -6.69 3.11 -10.30
N ALA A 65 -7.65 4.04 -10.15
CA ALA A 65 -8.07 4.90 -11.25
C ALA A 65 -6.95 5.82 -11.71
N ILE A 66 -6.24 6.50 -10.79
CA ILE A 66 -5.14 7.41 -11.14
C ILE A 66 -3.92 6.67 -11.73
N TYR A 67 -3.81 5.36 -11.55
CA TYR A 67 -2.82 4.56 -12.24
C TYR A 67 -3.18 4.35 -13.71
N ILE A 68 -4.46 4.16 -14.05
CA ILE A 68 -4.91 3.74 -15.39
C ILE A 68 -5.19 4.93 -16.29
N TYR A 69 -5.95 5.92 -15.85
CA TYR A 69 -6.46 7.01 -16.70
C TYR A 69 -5.38 7.93 -17.29
N PRO A 70 -4.26 8.23 -16.61
CA PRO A 70 -3.17 9.03 -17.19
C PRO A 70 -2.43 8.35 -18.33
N VAL A 71 -2.52 7.01 -18.46
CA VAL A 71 -1.76 6.25 -19.46
C VAL A 71 -2.19 6.62 -20.88
N GLY A 72 -1.30 7.26 -21.63
CA GLY A 72 -1.57 7.69 -23.02
C GLY A 72 -2.48 8.92 -23.14
N ALA A 73 -2.91 9.54 -22.03
CA ALA A 73 -3.72 10.75 -22.04
C ALA A 73 -2.87 11.99 -22.44
N THR A 74 -3.53 13.02 -22.95
CA THR A 74 -2.90 14.32 -23.19
C THR A 74 -2.51 14.97 -21.88
N LYS A 75 -1.50 15.84 -21.88
CA LYS A 75 -1.01 16.51 -20.67
C LYS A 75 -2.14 17.20 -19.89
N GLN A 76 -3.06 17.88 -20.59
CA GLN A 76 -4.20 18.55 -19.94
C GLN A 76 -5.13 17.54 -19.25
N LYS A 77 -5.46 16.42 -19.90
CA LYS A 77 -6.26 15.37 -19.25
C LYS A 77 -5.57 14.75 -18.04
N VAL A 78 -4.23 14.57 -18.10
CA VAL A 78 -3.46 14.11 -16.94
C VAL A 78 -3.55 15.09 -15.78
N CYS A 79 -3.47 16.43 -16.05
CA CYS A 79 -3.68 17.45 -15.02
C CYS A 79 -5.11 17.37 -14.44
N ASN A 80 -6.13 17.22 -15.28
CA ASN A 80 -7.53 17.09 -14.84
C ASN A 80 -7.69 15.86 -13.92
N TYR A 81 -7.25 14.68 -14.34
CA TYR A 81 -7.36 13.45 -13.53
C TYR A 81 -6.60 13.58 -12.20
N TYR A 82 -5.36 14.08 -12.23
CA TYR A 82 -4.55 14.21 -11.02
C TYR A 82 -5.13 15.23 -10.04
N SER A 83 -5.48 16.43 -10.52
CA SER A 83 -6.05 17.48 -9.67
C SER A 83 -7.40 17.09 -9.09
N THR A 84 -8.27 16.54 -9.94
CA THR A 84 -9.62 16.10 -9.51
C THR A 84 -9.54 14.97 -8.48
N GLY A 85 -8.73 13.95 -8.72
CA GLY A 85 -8.55 12.85 -7.78
C GLY A 85 -7.90 13.30 -6.47
N PHE A 86 -6.91 14.20 -6.51
CA PHE A 86 -6.27 14.73 -5.30
C PHE A 86 -7.24 15.54 -4.43
N ILE A 87 -8.03 16.43 -5.06
CA ILE A 87 -9.05 17.22 -4.35
C ILE A 87 -10.11 16.28 -3.77
N PHE A 88 -10.56 15.29 -4.52
CA PHE A 88 -11.51 14.29 -4.04
C PHE A 88 -10.97 13.54 -2.80
N GLN A 89 -9.72 13.06 -2.84
CA GLN A 89 -9.08 12.40 -1.71
C GLN A 89 -8.98 13.31 -0.48
N PHE A 90 -8.69 14.59 -0.70
CA PHE A 90 -8.64 15.57 0.38
C PHE A 90 -10.01 15.78 1.01
N LEU A 91 -11.08 15.89 0.21
CA LEU A 91 -12.45 16.00 0.71
C LEU A 91 -12.90 14.73 1.47
N CYS A 92 -12.60 13.53 0.93
CA CYS A 92 -12.87 12.26 1.62
C CYS A 92 -12.13 12.19 2.96
N SER A 93 -10.89 12.68 3.03
CA SER A 93 -10.12 12.76 4.27
C SER A 93 -10.78 13.65 5.32
N ILE A 94 -11.32 14.80 4.91
CA ILE A 94 -12.06 15.71 5.81
C ILE A 94 -13.37 15.06 6.28
N ILE A 95 -14.11 14.43 5.39
CA ILE A 95 -15.34 13.72 5.75
C ILE A 95 -15.01 12.60 6.77
N CYS A 96 -13.98 11.84 6.50
CA CYS A 96 -13.50 10.78 7.40
C CYS A 96 -13.11 11.34 8.77
N LEU A 97 -12.47 12.51 8.83
CA LEU A 97 -12.13 13.20 10.09
C LEU A 97 -13.40 13.47 10.93
N PHE A 98 -14.45 14.00 10.32
CA PHE A 98 -15.70 14.26 11.02
C PHE A 98 -16.41 12.98 11.48
N VAL A 99 -16.36 11.92 10.67
CA VAL A 99 -16.90 10.61 11.05
C VAL A 99 -16.13 10.03 12.24
N PHE A 100 -14.81 10.06 12.23
CA PHE A 100 -13.96 9.58 13.32
C PHE A 100 -14.14 10.43 14.57
N TRP A 101 -14.28 11.73 14.40
CA TRP A 101 -14.61 12.64 15.51
C TRP A 101 -15.97 12.28 16.15
N GLY A 102 -17.00 12.02 15.35
CA GLY A 102 -18.29 11.55 15.85
C GLY A 102 -18.20 10.21 16.58
N ILE A 103 -17.46 9.24 16.02
CA ILE A 103 -17.27 7.92 16.63
C ILE A 103 -16.51 8.02 17.95
N SER A 104 -15.57 8.97 18.10
CA SER A 104 -14.78 9.15 19.32
C SER A 104 -15.63 9.52 20.55
N TYR A 105 -16.86 10.01 20.35
CA TYR A 105 -17.81 10.28 21.45
C TYR A 105 -18.62 9.04 21.88
N LEU A 106 -18.52 7.91 21.15
CA LEU A 106 -19.19 6.68 21.57
C LEU A 106 -18.47 6.12 22.80
N SER A 107 -19.20 5.94 23.89
CA SER A 107 -18.68 5.45 25.17
C SER A 107 -18.31 3.95 25.18
N MET A 108 -18.06 3.35 24.02
CA MET A 108 -17.65 1.97 23.91
C MET A 108 -16.13 1.86 24.12
N LYS A 109 -15.70 1.07 25.09
CA LYS A 109 -14.28 0.73 25.27
C LYS A 109 -13.89 -0.38 24.30
N ASN A 110 -13.18 -0.02 23.27
CA ASN A 110 -12.64 -0.94 22.28
C ASN A 110 -11.31 -0.37 21.76
N ILE A 111 -10.35 -1.22 21.46
CA ILE A 111 -9.02 -0.84 20.95
C ILE A 111 -9.13 0.08 19.72
N PHE A 112 -10.13 -0.13 18.86
CA PHE A 112 -10.39 0.74 17.72
C PHE A 112 -10.72 2.18 18.16
N ILE A 113 -11.63 2.35 19.12
CA ILE A 113 -12.06 3.69 19.58
C ILE A 113 -10.97 4.35 20.42
N ASP A 114 -10.29 3.58 21.29
CA ASP A 114 -9.20 4.11 22.13
C ASP A 114 -8.03 4.63 21.29
N ASN A 115 -7.82 4.08 20.10
CA ASN A 115 -6.73 4.44 19.19
C ASN A 115 -7.20 5.08 17.87
N ILE A 116 -8.41 5.60 17.84
CA ILE A 116 -9.08 6.06 16.60
C ILE A 116 -8.26 7.12 15.85
N TRP A 117 -7.58 8.02 16.56
CA TRP A 117 -6.75 9.07 15.96
C TRP A 117 -5.46 8.53 15.34
N PHE A 118 -4.90 7.45 15.88
CA PHE A 118 -3.76 6.77 15.30
C PHE A 118 -4.16 6.00 14.03
N ILE A 119 -5.31 5.33 14.06
CA ILE A 119 -5.87 4.68 12.85
C ILE A 119 -6.13 5.73 11.77
N TYR A 120 -6.72 6.87 12.13
CA TYR A 120 -6.93 7.99 11.20
C TYR A 120 -5.60 8.48 10.59
N GLY A 121 -4.58 8.71 11.41
CA GLY A 121 -3.26 9.16 10.95
C GLY A 121 -2.60 8.18 9.99
N ILE A 122 -2.60 6.87 10.30
CA ILE A 122 -2.11 5.82 9.41
C ILE A 122 -2.90 5.80 8.11
N LEU A 123 -4.24 5.83 8.19
CA LEU A 123 -5.15 5.79 7.06
C LEU A 123 -4.87 6.93 6.08
N ILE A 124 -4.90 8.17 6.56
CA ILE A 124 -4.76 9.34 5.68
C ILE A 124 -3.35 9.43 5.09
N SER A 125 -2.32 9.15 5.88
CA SER A 125 -0.95 9.10 5.35
C SER A 125 -0.80 8.04 4.25
N ASN A 126 -1.42 6.86 4.40
CA ASN A 126 -1.45 5.81 3.38
C ASN A 126 -2.22 6.24 2.12
N VAL A 127 -3.38 6.90 2.26
CA VAL A 127 -4.18 7.39 1.13
C VAL A 127 -3.33 8.26 0.21
N PHE A 128 -2.67 9.29 0.76
CA PHE A 128 -1.86 10.21 -0.04
C PHE A 128 -0.58 9.56 -0.57
N GLN A 129 0.04 8.67 0.21
CA GLN A 129 1.21 7.91 -0.25
C GLN A 129 0.85 7.03 -1.45
N LYS A 130 -0.18 6.19 -1.34
CA LYS A 130 -0.62 5.30 -2.42
C LYS A 130 -1.02 6.09 -3.66
N TYR A 131 -1.79 7.17 -3.48
CA TYR A 131 -2.22 8.03 -4.57
C TYR A 131 -1.06 8.62 -5.38
N THR A 132 -0.06 9.19 -4.70
CA THR A 132 1.11 9.77 -5.37
C THR A 132 2.00 8.71 -6.04
N GLN A 133 2.15 7.54 -5.40
CA GLN A 133 2.92 6.42 -5.95
C GLN A 133 2.26 5.84 -7.21
N ASP A 134 0.95 5.63 -7.19
CA ASP A 134 0.22 5.06 -8.32
C ASP A 134 0.12 6.06 -9.49
N PHE A 135 0.05 7.36 -9.20
CA PHE A 135 0.21 8.38 -10.23
C PHE A 135 1.55 8.30 -10.96
N CYS A 136 2.66 8.12 -10.24
CA CYS A 136 3.98 7.93 -10.87
C CYS A 136 4.01 6.74 -11.82
N ARG A 137 3.32 5.66 -11.48
CA ARG A 137 3.16 4.49 -12.37
C ARG A 137 2.33 4.87 -13.60
N GLY A 138 1.23 5.60 -13.41
CA GLY A 138 0.35 6.07 -14.48
C GLY A 138 1.04 6.94 -15.52
N ILE A 139 1.95 7.83 -15.09
CA ILE A 139 2.78 8.64 -15.99
C ILE A 139 4.08 7.95 -16.44
N ASN A 140 4.19 6.62 -16.23
CA ASN A 140 5.31 5.78 -16.67
C ASN A 140 6.67 6.14 -16.03
N GLN A 141 6.67 6.69 -14.82
CA GLN A 141 7.89 6.97 -14.04
C GLN A 141 8.23 5.81 -13.09
N MET A 142 8.43 4.60 -13.65
CA MET A 142 8.67 3.37 -12.87
C MET A 142 9.93 3.43 -12.00
N SER A 143 10.97 4.17 -12.43
CA SER A 143 12.18 4.36 -11.60
C SER A 143 11.86 5.12 -10.33
N VAL A 144 11.08 6.21 -10.40
CA VAL A 144 10.65 6.97 -9.20
C VAL A 144 9.85 6.07 -8.29
N PHE A 145 8.87 5.34 -8.82
CA PHE A 145 8.08 4.38 -8.07
C PHE A 145 8.95 3.35 -7.32
N SER A 146 9.99 2.81 -7.95
CA SER A 146 10.91 1.86 -7.31
C SER A 146 11.71 2.50 -6.17
N PHE A 147 12.16 3.75 -6.34
CA PHE A 147 12.86 4.48 -5.28
C PHE A 147 11.96 4.80 -4.09
N THR A 148 10.65 4.94 -4.26
CA THR A 148 9.72 5.18 -3.15
C THR A 148 9.77 4.06 -2.10
N GLY A 149 9.90 2.79 -2.52
CA GLY A 149 10.06 1.66 -1.61
C GLY A 149 11.33 1.75 -0.76
N ILE A 150 12.43 2.23 -1.35
CA ILE A 150 13.69 2.45 -0.62
C ILE A 150 13.54 3.59 0.39
N VAL A 151 12.96 4.71 -0.04
CA VAL A 151 12.70 5.87 0.84
C VAL A 151 11.79 5.46 2.01
N GLN A 152 10.71 4.76 1.72
CA GLN A 152 9.79 4.24 2.74
C GLN A 152 10.55 3.39 3.76
N THR A 153 11.35 2.46 3.30
CA THR A 153 12.09 1.55 4.17
C THR A 153 13.10 2.27 5.04
N ILE A 154 13.94 3.14 4.45
CA ILE A 154 14.94 3.90 5.20
C ILE A 154 14.25 4.79 6.24
N THR A 155 13.21 5.51 5.85
CA THR A 155 12.49 6.42 6.75
C THR A 155 11.80 5.66 7.88
N THR A 156 11.10 4.55 7.55
CA THR A 156 10.48 3.69 8.58
C THR A 156 11.52 3.18 9.56
N THR A 157 12.65 2.67 9.07
CA THR A 157 13.73 2.14 9.91
C THR A 157 14.30 3.21 10.84
N LEU A 158 14.67 4.37 10.28
CA LEU A 158 15.25 5.48 11.06
C LEU A 158 14.27 5.97 12.14
N LEU A 159 13.02 6.22 11.76
CA LEU A 159 12.01 6.69 12.71
C LEU A 159 11.67 5.61 13.76
N SER A 160 11.67 4.33 13.38
CA SER A 160 11.45 3.23 14.33
C SER A 160 12.57 3.18 15.39
N PHE A 161 13.83 3.30 14.98
CA PHE A 161 14.97 3.33 15.92
C PHE A 161 14.91 4.54 16.87
N LEU A 162 14.40 5.67 16.42
CA LEU A 162 14.33 6.89 17.23
C LEU A 162 13.10 6.89 18.18
N LEU A 163 11.95 6.41 17.71
CA LEU A 163 10.69 6.61 18.41
C LEU A 163 10.24 5.39 19.23
N ILE A 164 10.44 4.17 18.74
CA ILE A 164 9.90 2.98 19.42
C ILE A 164 10.54 2.75 20.80
N PRO A 165 11.88 2.87 20.99
CA PRO A 165 12.48 2.64 22.30
C PRO A 165 11.97 3.59 23.40
N THR A 166 11.51 4.78 23.01
CA THR A 166 11.05 5.83 23.96
C THR A 166 9.54 5.87 24.12
N GLN A 167 8.77 5.51 23.07
CA GLN A 167 7.31 5.70 23.02
C GLN A 167 6.53 4.40 22.76
N GLY A 168 7.19 3.26 22.58
CA GLY A 168 6.54 1.96 22.37
C GLY A 168 5.56 1.97 21.18
N VAL A 169 4.30 1.59 21.42
CA VAL A 169 3.22 1.55 20.39
C VAL A 169 3.05 2.88 19.68
N TYR A 170 3.05 3.98 20.41
CA TYR A 170 2.91 5.32 19.83
C TYR A 170 4.08 5.66 18.90
N GLY A 171 5.30 5.29 19.30
CA GLY A 171 6.50 5.45 18.49
C GLY A 171 6.42 4.68 17.17
N PHE A 172 5.88 3.45 17.19
CA PHE A 172 5.67 2.65 16.00
C PHE A 172 4.66 3.29 15.04
N VAL A 173 3.53 3.78 15.56
CA VAL A 173 2.50 4.45 14.78
C VAL A 173 3.03 5.74 14.15
N LEU A 174 3.71 6.58 14.95
CA LEU A 174 4.31 7.82 14.46
C LEU A 174 5.40 7.57 13.42
N ALA A 175 6.22 6.53 13.59
CA ALA A 175 7.22 6.11 12.60
C ALA A 175 6.54 5.71 11.27
N THR A 176 5.43 4.99 11.34
CA THR A 176 4.66 4.58 10.16
C THR A 176 4.07 5.79 9.44
N ILE A 177 3.39 6.68 10.18
CA ILE A 177 2.79 7.91 9.62
C ILE A 177 3.89 8.79 9.01
N GLY A 178 4.99 9.01 9.73
CA GLY A 178 6.12 9.82 9.26
C GLY A 178 6.76 9.26 7.99
N ALA A 179 6.92 7.93 7.90
CA ALA A 179 7.45 7.27 6.72
C ALA A 179 6.51 7.39 5.51
N ASN A 180 5.20 7.24 5.72
CA ASN A 180 4.20 7.42 4.67
C ASN A 180 4.21 8.85 4.12
N ILE A 181 4.23 9.85 5.02
CA ILE A 181 4.29 11.26 4.65
C ILE A 181 5.60 11.58 3.91
N ALA A 182 6.74 11.13 4.43
CA ALA A 182 8.04 11.36 3.79
C ALA A 182 8.08 10.75 2.37
N THR A 183 7.52 9.54 2.22
CA THR A 183 7.44 8.88 0.91
C THR A 183 6.48 9.59 -0.04
N ALA A 184 5.33 10.03 0.45
CA ALA A 184 4.38 10.81 -0.35
C ALA A 184 5.01 12.12 -0.83
N LEU A 185 5.68 12.86 0.05
CA LEU A 185 6.39 14.10 -0.29
C LEU A 185 7.54 13.85 -1.27
N PHE A 186 8.38 12.84 -1.01
CA PHE A 186 9.43 12.44 -1.94
C PHE A 186 8.87 12.18 -3.33
N THR A 187 7.80 11.37 -3.40
CA THR A 187 7.15 11.03 -4.66
C THR A 187 6.61 12.28 -5.35
N PHE A 188 5.90 13.13 -4.62
CA PHE A 188 5.29 14.35 -5.12
C PHE A 188 6.32 15.32 -5.73
N PHE A 189 7.45 15.53 -5.05
CA PHE A 189 8.50 16.44 -5.54
C PHE A 189 9.38 15.80 -6.61
N TYR A 190 9.81 14.57 -6.43
CA TYR A 190 10.75 13.93 -7.34
C TYR A 190 10.13 13.54 -8.69
N SER A 191 8.85 13.17 -8.71
CA SER A 191 8.09 12.95 -9.95
C SER A 191 7.64 14.25 -10.63
N ASN A 192 7.84 15.40 -10.00
CA ASN A 192 7.28 16.68 -10.41
C ASN A 192 5.74 16.68 -10.45
N SER A 193 5.08 15.89 -9.61
CA SER A 193 3.61 15.80 -9.58
C SER A 193 2.94 17.14 -9.24
N TYR A 194 3.63 18.04 -8.54
CA TYR A 194 3.15 19.39 -8.28
C TYR A 194 2.83 20.21 -9.55
N LYS A 195 3.44 19.85 -10.70
CA LYS A 195 3.16 20.52 -12.00
C LYS A 195 1.83 20.11 -12.62
N TYR A 196 1.24 19.03 -12.12
CA TYR A 196 -0.07 18.51 -12.55
C TYR A 196 -1.19 18.88 -11.58
N LEU A 197 -0.85 19.52 -10.45
CA LEU A 197 -1.82 19.91 -9.43
C LEU A 197 -2.24 21.38 -9.65
N SER A 198 -3.50 21.57 -10.01
CA SER A 198 -4.12 22.89 -10.13
C SER A 198 -5.59 22.84 -9.74
N ILE A 199 -6.03 23.76 -8.90
CA ILE A 199 -7.44 23.84 -8.49
C ILE A 199 -8.35 24.13 -9.69
N ASN A 200 -7.83 24.82 -10.69
CA ASN A 200 -8.58 25.20 -11.90
C ASN A 200 -8.79 24.01 -12.84
N ASP A 201 -8.03 22.93 -12.69
CA ASP A 201 -8.12 21.72 -13.50
C ASP A 201 -9.10 20.68 -12.90
N TRP A 202 -9.95 21.10 -11.94
CA TRP A 202 -11.06 20.29 -11.47
C TRP A 202 -12.06 19.99 -12.60
N ASP A 203 -12.32 18.71 -12.83
CA ASP A 203 -13.19 18.24 -13.91
C ASP A 203 -14.16 17.18 -13.38
N LYS A 204 -15.47 17.49 -13.47
CA LYS A 204 -16.54 16.60 -13.03
C LYS A 204 -16.64 15.33 -13.88
N GLU A 205 -16.33 15.43 -15.18
CA GLU A 205 -16.35 14.27 -16.08
C GLU A 205 -15.23 13.32 -15.70
N ALA A 206 -14.01 13.85 -15.48
CA ALA A 206 -12.87 13.07 -15.00
C ALA A 206 -13.17 12.37 -13.67
N LEU A 207 -13.81 13.06 -12.72
CA LEU A 207 -14.24 12.44 -11.46
C LEU A 207 -15.21 11.29 -11.68
N THR A 208 -16.23 11.51 -12.52
CA THR A 208 -17.26 10.51 -12.80
C THR A 208 -16.67 9.27 -13.47
N GLU A 209 -15.76 9.46 -14.43
CA GLU A 209 -15.04 8.36 -15.10
C GLU A 209 -14.23 7.54 -14.09
N MET A 210 -13.41 8.21 -13.27
CA MET A 210 -12.58 7.56 -12.26
C MET A 210 -13.42 6.82 -11.22
N LEU A 211 -14.47 7.41 -10.70
CA LEU A 211 -15.35 6.77 -9.71
C LEU A 211 -16.15 5.61 -10.31
N ARG A 212 -16.61 5.72 -11.54
CA ARG A 212 -17.31 4.62 -12.24
C ARG A 212 -16.42 3.39 -12.41
N PHE A 213 -15.11 3.60 -12.53
CA PHE A 213 -14.11 2.51 -12.57
C PHE A 213 -13.79 1.99 -11.17
N SER A 214 -13.53 2.88 -10.21
CA SER A 214 -12.96 2.51 -8.91
C SER A 214 -14.00 2.00 -7.91
N ILE A 215 -15.23 2.55 -7.88
CA ILE A 215 -16.28 2.09 -6.93
C ILE A 215 -16.60 0.59 -7.07
N PRO A 216 -16.71 0.00 -8.27
CA PRO A 216 -16.92 -1.45 -8.39
C PRO A 216 -15.76 -2.31 -7.87
N LEU A 217 -14.57 -1.75 -7.64
CA LEU A 217 -13.42 -2.48 -7.07
C LEU A 217 -13.49 -2.58 -5.54
N ILE A 218 -14.21 -1.65 -4.88
CA ILE A 218 -14.32 -1.61 -3.41
C ILE A 218 -14.81 -2.95 -2.82
N PRO A 219 -15.87 -3.59 -3.32
CA PRO A 219 -16.28 -4.90 -2.81
C PRO A 219 -15.18 -5.96 -2.88
N THR A 220 -14.40 -5.95 -3.97
CA THR A 220 -13.27 -6.89 -4.13
C THR A 220 -12.18 -6.61 -3.09
N SER A 221 -11.86 -5.35 -2.86
CA SER A 221 -10.87 -4.92 -1.84
C SER A 221 -11.33 -5.32 -0.42
N ILE A 222 -12.61 -5.16 -0.10
CA ILE A 222 -13.19 -5.59 1.17
C ILE A 222 -13.11 -7.12 1.32
N LEU A 223 -13.45 -7.89 0.28
CA LEU A 223 -13.36 -9.35 0.30
C LEU A 223 -11.92 -9.83 0.53
N TRP A 224 -10.94 -9.20 -0.14
CA TRP A 224 -9.54 -9.51 0.09
C TRP A 224 -9.11 -9.21 1.53
N TRP A 225 -9.60 -8.11 2.11
CA TRP A 225 -9.33 -7.81 3.52
C TRP A 225 -10.01 -8.83 4.45
N LEU A 226 -11.25 -9.24 4.19
CA LEU A 226 -11.93 -10.27 4.97
C LEU A 226 -11.13 -11.57 5.01
N ILE A 227 -10.57 -11.99 3.87
CA ILE A 227 -9.76 -13.20 3.79
C ILE A 227 -8.43 -13.05 4.54
N SER A 228 -7.78 -11.92 4.43
CA SER A 228 -6.41 -11.72 4.93
C SER A 228 -6.32 -11.06 6.31
N GLY A 229 -7.29 -10.23 6.67
CA GLY A 229 -7.26 -9.33 7.82
C GLY A 229 -8.23 -9.68 8.96
N LEU A 230 -9.41 -10.26 8.63
CA LEU A 230 -10.49 -10.48 9.61
C LEU A 230 -10.07 -11.38 10.80
N ASN A 231 -9.13 -12.28 10.58
CA ASN A 231 -8.63 -13.17 11.64
C ASN A 231 -7.99 -12.41 12.81
N ARG A 232 -7.51 -11.17 12.61
CA ARG A 232 -6.85 -10.38 13.65
C ARG A 232 -7.81 -9.80 14.67
N PRO A 233 -8.88 -9.07 14.27
CA PRO A 233 -9.90 -8.63 15.20
C PRO A 233 -10.56 -9.79 15.95
N LEU A 234 -10.83 -10.91 15.27
CA LEU A 234 -11.39 -12.09 15.91
C LEU A 234 -10.44 -12.70 16.94
N LEU A 235 -9.16 -12.81 16.63
CA LEU A 235 -8.17 -13.34 17.57
C LEU A 235 -7.99 -12.40 18.77
N GLU A 236 -8.04 -11.11 18.57
CA GLU A 236 -7.99 -10.12 19.66
C GLU A 236 -9.17 -10.28 20.59
N ASP A 237 -10.39 -10.38 20.06
CA ASP A 237 -11.63 -10.47 20.83
C ASP A 237 -11.73 -11.79 21.64
N TYR A 238 -11.34 -12.93 21.04
CA TYR A 238 -11.47 -14.24 21.68
C TYR A 238 -10.27 -14.66 22.54
N VAL A 239 -9.07 -14.26 22.21
CA VAL A 239 -7.83 -14.77 22.82
C VAL A 239 -6.96 -13.63 23.40
N GLY A 240 -7.11 -12.42 22.90
CA GLY A 240 -6.44 -11.22 23.39
C GLY A 240 -5.18 -10.84 22.62
N LEU A 241 -4.68 -9.65 22.94
CA LEU A 241 -3.56 -8.99 22.25
C LEU A 241 -2.24 -9.73 22.30
N PHE A 242 -1.97 -10.46 23.37
CA PHE A 242 -0.74 -11.24 23.49
C PHE A 242 -0.64 -12.33 22.41
N ALA A 243 -1.73 -13.10 22.23
CA ALA A 243 -1.79 -14.14 21.20
C ALA A 243 -1.76 -13.54 19.79
N LEU A 244 -2.42 -12.39 19.60
CA LEU A 244 -2.37 -11.65 18.34
C LEU A 244 -0.94 -11.22 17.99
N GLY A 245 -0.19 -10.70 18.97
CA GLY A 245 1.21 -10.31 18.76
C GLY A 245 2.10 -11.49 18.35
N LEU A 246 1.95 -12.63 19.00
CA LEU A 246 2.68 -13.86 18.61
C LEU A 246 2.31 -14.29 17.19
N MET A 247 1.02 -14.27 16.83
CA MET A 247 0.56 -14.57 15.48
C MET A 247 1.13 -13.59 14.44
N ALA A 248 1.15 -12.28 14.77
CA ALA A 248 1.68 -11.25 13.87
C ALA A 248 3.17 -11.43 13.58
N VAL A 249 3.96 -11.79 14.61
CA VAL A 249 5.38 -12.11 14.45
C VAL A 249 5.56 -13.40 13.64
N ALA A 250 4.84 -14.46 13.98
CA ALA A 250 4.90 -15.74 13.27
C ALA A 250 4.51 -15.61 11.80
N GLY A 251 3.53 -14.75 11.49
CA GLY A 251 3.05 -14.46 10.14
C GLY A 251 4.11 -13.79 9.23
N LYS A 252 5.20 -13.27 9.79
CA LYS A 252 6.29 -12.72 8.97
C LYS A 252 7.08 -13.80 8.21
N LEU A 253 7.16 -15.02 8.77
CA LEU A 253 7.85 -16.13 8.11
C LEU A 253 7.14 -16.58 6.82
N PRO A 254 5.82 -16.89 6.81
CA PRO A 254 5.09 -17.13 5.57
C PRO A 254 5.14 -15.95 4.58
N GLY A 255 5.26 -14.72 5.08
CA GLY A 255 5.45 -13.53 4.25
C GLY A 255 6.66 -13.60 3.33
N ILE A 256 7.77 -14.21 3.75
CA ILE A 256 8.97 -14.43 2.94
C ILE A 256 8.70 -15.43 1.82
N MET A 257 7.99 -16.52 2.11
CA MET A 257 7.60 -17.51 1.09
C MET A 257 6.70 -16.86 0.03
N ASN A 258 5.73 -16.04 0.44
CA ASN A 258 4.90 -15.27 -0.48
C ASN A 258 5.72 -14.31 -1.36
N LEU A 259 6.80 -13.73 -0.83
CA LEU A 259 7.73 -12.91 -1.61
C LEU A 259 8.37 -13.71 -2.74
N ILE A 260 8.96 -14.85 -2.41
CA ILE A 260 9.62 -15.74 -3.38
C ILE A 260 8.62 -16.16 -4.44
N PHE A 261 7.42 -16.56 -4.02
CA PHE A 261 6.34 -16.96 -4.94
C PHE A 261 5.90 -15.80 -5.85
N ASN A 262 5.76 -14.59 -5.33
CA ASN A 262 5.41 -13.42 -6.13
C ASN A 262 6.48 -13.08 -7.19
N PHE A 263 7.77 -13.24 -6.87
CA PHE A 263 8.84 -13.06 -7.85
C PHE A 263 8.78 -14.11 -8.95
N PHE A 264 8.58 -15.37 -8.55
CA PHE A 264 8.37 -16.44 -9.50
C PHE A 264 7.16 -16.15 -10.41
N GLN A 265 6.02 -15.76 -9.85
CA GLN A 265 4.83 -15.40 -10.62
C GLN A 265 5.07 -14.26 -11.60
N GLN A 266 5.77 -13.20 -11.18
CA GLN A 266 6.07 -12.08 -12.07
C GLN A 266 6.99 -12.51 -13.23
N ALA A 267 8.04 -13.28 -12.95
CA ALA A 267 8.92 -13.84 -13.99
C ALA A 267 8.15 -14.79 -14.92
N TRP A 268 7.29 -15.63 -14.36
CA TRP A 268 6.45 -16.56 -15.11
C TRP A 268 5.49 -15.87 -16.07
N ILE A 269 4.77 -14.85 -15.62
CA ILE A 269 3.83 -14.08 -16.47
C ILE A 269 4.57 -13.48 -17.67
N VAL A 270 5.75 -12.90 -17.47
CA VAL A 270 6.55 -12.33 -18.55
C VAL A 270 6.94 -13.42 -19.56
N THR A 271 7.44 -14.55 -19.07
CA THR A 271 7.87 -15.67 -19.91
C THR A 271 6.71 -16.25 -20.72
N VAL A 272 5.53 -16.42 -20.08
CA VAL A 272 4.33 -16.91 -20.77
C VAL A 272 3.89 -15.95 -21.87
N VAL A 273 3.89 -14.64 -21.62
CA VAL A 273 3.50 -13.64 -22.62
C VAL A 273 4.46 -13.64 -23.83
N GLU A 274 5.77 -13.87 -23.60
CA GLU A 274 6.77 -13.94 -24.67
C GLU A 274 6.70 -15.24 -25.47
N GLU A 275 6.45 -16.36 -24.77
CA GLU A 275 6.46 -17.70 -25.39
C GLU A 275 5.10 -18.13 -25.99
N TYR A 276 3.98 -17.51 -25.54
CA TYR A 276 2.61 -17.90 -25.93
C TYR A 276 2.38 -17.96 -27.45
N LYS A 277 3.08 -17.14 -28.24
CA LYS A 277 2.95 -17.08 -29.70
C LYS A 277 3.81 -18.11 -30.43
N LYS A 278 4.67 -18.87 -29.73
CA LYS A 278 5.55 -19.86 -30.35
C LYS A 278 4.84 -21.21 -30.52
N LEU A 279 5.18 -21.93 -31.61
CA LEU A 279 4.54 -23.20 -31.96
C LEU A 279 4.77 -24.32 -30.92
N ASP A 280 5.85 -24.23 -30.14
CA ASP A 280 6.26 -25.20 -29.12
C ASP A 280 5.81 -24.82 -27.69
N PHE A 281 4.98 -23.78 -27.55
CA PHE A 281 4.54 -23.28 -26.24
C PHE A 281 3.94 -24.37 -25.34
N ALA A 282 3.12 -25.28 -25.89
CA ALA A 282 2.48 -26.34 -25.11
C ALA A 282 3.52 -27.32 -24.52
N ILE A 283 4.59 -27.62 -25.26
CA ILE A 283 5.67 -28.51 -24.81
C ILE A 283 6.47 -27.81 -23.72
N TYR A 284 6.81 -26.53 -23.93
CA TYR A 284 7.49 -25.70 -22.94
C TYR A 284 6.70 -25.60 -21.64
N TYR A 285 5.39 -25.28 -21.74
CA TYR A 285 4.51 -25.15 -20.59
C TYR A 285 4.42 -26.45 -19.77
N ASN A 286 4.22 -27.61 -20.43
CA ASN A 286 4.19 -28.91 -19.77
C ASN A 286 5.50 -29.24 -19.05
N LYS A 287 6.64 -28.95 -19.67
CA LYS A 287 7.95 -29.18 -19.05
C LYS A 287 8.16 -28.32 -17.80
N MET A 288 7.76 -27.07 -17.87
CA MET A 288 7.85 -26.15 -16.72
C MET A 288 6.88 -26.54 -15.61
N PHE A 289 5.66 -26.95 -15.95
CA PHE A 289 4.68 -27.42 -14.97
C PHE A 289 5.16 -28.67 -14.21
N GLN A 290 5.77 -29.63 -14.92
CA GLN A 290 6.36 -30.82 -14.29
C GLN A 290 7.59 -30.53 -13.42
N MET A 291 8.28 -29.40 -13.68
CA MET A 291 9.45 -29.01 -12.88
C MET A 291 9.05 -28.29 -11.57
N ILE A 292 7.83 -27.75 -11.50
CA ILE A 292 7.30 -27.00 -10.36
C ILE A 292 6.50 -27.89 -9.41
N MET A 293 5.88 -28.93 -9.96
CA MET A 293 5.13 -29.96 -9.20
C MET A 293 6.06 -31.03 -8.65
#